data_876390b5c04590610d0f5bbe5312ef4a
#
_entry.id   876390b5c04590610d0f5bbe5312ef4a
#
_cell.length_a   1.000
_cell.length_b   1.000
_cell.length_c   1.000
_cell.angle_alpha   90.00
_cell.angle_beta   90.00
_cell.angle_gamma   90.00
#
_symmetry.space_group_name_H-M   'P 1'
#
loop_
_entity.id
_entity.type
_entity.pdbx_description
1 polymer ?
#
loop_
_entity_poly.entity_id
_entity_poly.type
_entity_poly.pdbx_seq_one_letter_code
_entity_poly.pdbx_strand_id
1 'polypeptide(L)'
;MRDLHPSDGARYLLERDGPADGSTARYRATIYTPDAAFTAGAVLGDDGSAELGPTGAPDELHARLVALARLVARDAARLRGDGLPPWPQRILRWRR
;
A
#
# COMPACT_ATOMS: atom_id res chain seq x y z
N MET A 1 22.14 5.02 -0.61
CA MET A 1 20.68 4.86 -0.67
C MET A 1 20.33 3.44 -1.14
N ARG A 2 19.38 2.82 -0.46
CA ARG A 2 18.98 1.47 -0.83
C ARG A 2 18.12 1.49 -2.08
N ASP A 3 18.46 0.63 -3.04
CA ASP A 3 17.68 0.46 -4.25
C ASP A 3 16.51 -0.50 -3.97
N LEU A 4 15.27 -0.05 -4.21
CA LEU A 4 14.07 -0.84 -4.02
C LEU A 4 13.64 -1.59 -5.29
N HIS A 5 14.33 -1.37 -6.40
CA HIS A 5 14.02 -2.11 -7.63
C HIS A 5 14.46 -3.55 -7.48
N PRO A 6 13.56 -4.53 -7.66
CA PRO A 6 13.93 -5.94 -7.58
C PRO A 6 14.69 -6.38 -8.84
N SER A 7 15.41 -7.49 -8.74
CA SER A 7 16.06 -8.07 -9.92
C SER A 7 15.03 -8.77 -10.81
N ASP A 8 13.95 -9.28 -10.24
CA ASP A 8 12.81 -9.81 -10.97
C ASP A 8 11.54 -9.58 -10.16
N GLY A 9 10.38 -9.71 -10.79
CA GLY A 9 9.11 -9.47 -10.15
C GLY A 9 8.87 -8.01 -9.82
N ALA A 10 8.09 -7.75 -8.77
CA ALA A 10 7.74 -6.40 -8.35
C ALA A 10 7.73 -6.29 -6.84
N ARG A 11 8.10 -5.13 -6.34
CA ARG A 11 7.92 -4.76 -4.93
C ARG A 11 6.79 -3.74 -4.84
N TYR A 12 5.94 -3.95 -3.84
CA TYR A 12 4.79 -3.09 -3.58
C TYR A 12 5.03 -2.42 -2.23
N LEU A 13 5.06 -1.10 -2.22
CA LEU A 13 5.37 -0.31 -1.04
C LEU A 13 4.19 0.60 -0.71
N LEU A 14 3.73 0.54 0.53
CA LEU A 14 2.78 1.50 1.07
C LEU A 14 3.45 2.27 2.18
N GLU A 15 3.54 3.58 2.04
CA GLU A 15 4.11 4.46 3.06
C GLU A 15 3.04 5.42 3.53
N ARG A 16 2.78 5.43 4.85
CA ARG A 16 1.78 6.33 5.41
C ARG A 16 2.20 7.77 5.20
N ASP A 17 1.26 8.56 4.71
CA ASP A 17 1.48 9.96 4.39
C ASP A 17 0.59 10.81 5.31
N GLY A 18 1.14 11.23 6.44
CA GLY A 18 0.42 12.05 7.40
C GLY A 18 -0.06 11.28 8.62
N PRO A 19 -0.84 11.95 9.48
CA PRO A 19 -1.35 11.32 10.69
C PRO A 19 -2.37 10.23 10.37
N ALA A 20 -2.46 9.26 11.28
CA ALA A 20 -3.33 8.10 11.11
C ALA A 20 -4.16 7.92 12.38
N ASP A 21 -4.96 8.92 12.70
CA ASP A 21 -5.72 8.99 13.95
C ASP A 21 -7.23 8.85 13.75
N GLY A 22 -7.67 8.57 12.54
CA GLY A 22 -9.09 8.46 12.23
C GLY A 22 -9.46 7.12 11.62
N SER A 23 -10.66 7.09 11.04
CA SER A 23 -11.17 5.91 10.36
C SER A 23 -10.53 5.70 8.98
N THR A 24 -9.76 6.66 8.50
CA THR A 24 -9.04 6.59 7.23
C THR A 24 -7.58 6.96 7.42
N ALA A 25 -6.75 6.51 6.49
CA ALA A 25 -5.34 6.89 6.46
C ALA A 25 -4.92 7.08 5.00
N ARG A 26 -4.02 8.03 4.80
CA ARG A 26 -3.43 8.27 3.49
C ARG A 26 -2.11 7.56 3.39
N TYR A 27 -1.90 6.97 2.22
CA TYR A 27 -0.65 6.29 1.91
C TYR A 27 -0.13 6.75 0.55
N ARG A 28 1.17 6.74 0.40
CA ARG A 28 1.79 6.76 -0.91
C ARG A 28 2.09 5.33 -1.30
N ALA A 29 1.55 4.92 -2.44
CA ALA A 29 1.67 3.55 -2.92
C ALA A 29 2.59 3.52 -4.14
N THR A 30 3.58 2.65 -4.10
CA THR A 30 4.57 2.56 -5.18
C THR A 30 4.78 1.11 -5.59
N ILE A 31 4.88 0.89 -6.89
CA ILE A 31 5.27 -0.39 -7.47
C ILE A 31 6.65 -0.23 -8.07
N TYR A 32 7.62 -1.03 -7.62
CA TYR A 32 8.96 -1.07 -8.19
C TYR A 32 9.10 -2.33 -9.02
N THR A 33 9.40 -2.16 -10.29
CA THR A 33 9.82 -3.26 -11.18
C THR A 33 11.33 -3.14 -11.39
N PRO A 34 11.99 -4.09 -12.07
CA PRO A 34 13.43 -3.95 -12.33
C PRO A 34 13.78 -2.64 -13.05
N ASP A 35 12.90 -2.13 -13.90
CA ASP A 35 13.18 -0.99 -14.77
C ASP A 35 12.41 0.26 -14.46
N ALA A 36 11.40 0.21 -13.56
CA ALA A 36 10.50 1.34 -13.42
C ALA A 36 9.93 1.46 -12.01
N ALA A 37 9.36 2.61 -11.70
CA ALA A 37 8.60 2.84 -10.49
C ALA A 37 7.30 3.57 -10.85
N PHE A 38 6.20 3.13 -10.25
CA PHE A 38 4.87 3.69 -10.48
C PHE A 38 4.28 4.08 -9.13
N THR A 39 3.88 5.33 -8.98
CA THR A 39 3.42 5.85 -7.69
C THR A 39 2.04 6.48 -7.82
N ALA A 40 1.22 6.27 -6.79
CA ALA A 40 -0.09 6.90 -6.68
C ALA A 40 -0.40 7.17 -5.20
N GLY A 41 -1.30 8.11 -4.97
CA GLY A 41 -1.88 8.30 -3.65
C GLY A 41 -2.94 7.23 -3.38
N ALA A 42 -3.08 6.86 -2.12
CA ALA A 42 -4.07 5.90 -1.68
C ALA A 42 -4.77 6.40 -0.43
N VAL A 43 -6.06 6.13 -0.32
CA VAL A 43 -6.83 6.40 0.90
C VAL A 43 -7.43 5.06 1.33
N LEU A 44 -7.08 4.62 2.53
CA LEU A 44 -7.55 3.37 3.10
C LEU A 44 -8.51 3.66 4.23
N GLY A 45 -9.61 2.92 4.29
CA GLY A 45 -10.60 3.06 5.35
C GLY A 45 -10.67 1.81 6.23
N ASP A 46 -10.98 2.00 7.50
CA ASP A 46 -11.09 0.88 8.44
C ASP A 46 -12.34 0.03 8.19
N ASP A 47 -13.18 0.42 7.24
CA ASP A 47 -14.27 -0.40 6.72
C ASP A 47 -13.80 -1.41 5.65
N GLY A 48 -12.51 -1.48 5.40
CA GLY A 48 -11.93 -2.35 4.38
C GLY A 48 -11.83 -1.73 3.00
N SER A 49 -12.19 -0.45 2.86
CA SER A 49 -12.12 0.24 1.57
C SER A 49 -10.70 0.72 1.28
N ALA A 50 -10.38 0.77 -0.01
CA ALA A 50 -9.12 1.34 -0.47
C ALA A 50 -9.37 1.99 -1.82
N GLU A 51 -8.97 3.24 -1.96
CA GLU A 51 -9.06 3.99 -3.20
C GLU A 51 -7.67 4.44 -3.60
N LEU A 52 -7.27 4.09 -4.82
CA LEU A 52 -5.97 4.46 -5.37
C LEU A 52 -6.16 5.28 -6.63
N GLY A 53 -5.32 6.29 -6.78
CA GLY A 53 -5.22 6.98 -8.05
C GLY A 53 -4.55 6.11 -9.10
N PRO A 54 -4.56 6.54 -10.37
CA PRO A 54 -3.91 5.77 -11.43
C PRO A 54 -2.39 5.78 -11.23
N THR A 55 -1.79 4.59 -11.33
CA THR A 55 -0.34 4.45 -11.18
C THR A 55 0.41 4.55 -12.51
N GLY A 56 -0.28 4.29 -13.61
CA GLY A 56 0.38 4.14 -14.90
C GLY A 56 1.03 2.79 -15.11
N ALA A 57 0.96 1.89 -14.11
CA ALA A 57 1.51 0.55 -14.19
C ALA A 57 0.62 -0.36 -15.05
N PRO A 58 1.17 -1.49 -15.54
CA PRO A 58 0.32 -2.51 -16.16
C PRO A 58 -0.81 -2.93 -15.22
N ASP A 59 -1.97 -3.24 -15.80
CA ASP A 59 -3.20 -3.50 -15.04
C ASP A 59 -3.03 -4.58 -13.99
N GLU A 60 -2.28 -5.65 -14.29
CA GLU A 60 -2.04 -6.72 -13.34
C GLU A 60 -1.29 -6.23 -12.10
N LEU A 61 -0.28 -5.40 -12.29
CA LEU A 61 0.51 -4.86 -11.19
C LEU A 61 -0.32 -3.89 -10.37
N HIS A 62 -1.08 -3.03 -11.04
CA HIS A 62 -1.99 -2.11 -10.36
C HIS A 62 -3.02 -2.88 -9.52
N ALA A 63 -3.60 -3.94 -10.06
CA ALA A 63 -4.59 -4.75 -9.34
C ALA A 63 -3.98 -5.41 -8.09
N ARG A 64 -2.73 -5.86 -8.16
CA ARG A 64 -2.04 -6.43 -7.00
C ARG A 64 -1.79 -5.38 -5.92
N LEU A 65 -1.45 -4.15 -6.32
CA LEU A 65 -1.29 -3.05 -5.37
C LEU A 65 -2.61 -2.74 -4.67
N VAL A 66 -3.71 -2.69 -5.42
CA VAL A 66 -5.04 -2.48 -4.85
C VAL A 66 -5.39 -3.60 -3.86
N ALA A 67 -5.09 -4.84 -4.21
CA ALA A 67 -5.35 -5.97 -3.32
C ALA A 67 -4.58 -5.87 -2.01
N LEU A 68 -3.31 -5.46 -2.07
CA LEU A 68 -2.51 -5.23 -0.87
C LEU A 68 -3.11 -4.12 -0.02
N ALA A 69 -3.50 -3.00 -0.64
CA ALA A 69 -4.11 -1.89 0.08
C ALA A 69 -5.40 -2.31 0.78
N ARG A 70 -6.24 -3.11 0.12
CA ARG A 70 -7.47 -3.62 0.71
C ARG A 70 -7.20 -4.56 1.88
N LEU A 71 -6.15 -5.36 1.80
CA LEU A 71 -5.76 -6.24 2.90
C LEU A 71 -5.36 -5.43 4.12
N VAL A 72 -4.56 -4.39 3.93
CA VAL A 72 -4.15 -3.49 5.02
C VAL A 72 -5.37 -2.80 5.61
N ALA A 73 -6.30 -2.34 4.78
CA ALA A 73 -7.52 -1.68 5.24
C ALA A 73 -8.39 -2.63 6.08
N ARG A 74 -8.54 -3.87 5.64
CA ARG A 74 -9.33 -4.86 6.40
C ARG A 74 -8.69 -5.20 7.74
N ASP A 75 -7.37 -5.23 7.81
CA ASP A 75 -6.66 -5.50 9.05
C ASP A 75 -6.77 -4.35 10.06
N ALA A 76 -7.06 -3.14 9.61
CA ALA A 76 -7.10 -1.97 10.50
C ALA A 76 -8.14 -2.12 11.61
N ALA A 77 -9.34 -2.61 11.26
CA ALA A 77 -10.40 -2.80 12.25
C ALA A 77 -10.02 -3.88 13.27
N ARG A 78 -9.40 -4.97 12.80
CA ARG A 78 -8.94 -6.04 13.68
C ARG A 78 -7.85 -5.54 14.62
N LEU A 79 -6.87 -4.81 14.11
CA LEU A 79 -5.80 -4.26 14.93
C LEU A 79 -6.35 -3.30 15.99
N ARG A 80 -7.29 -2.44 15.60
CA ARG A 80 -7.92 -1.51 16.54
C ARG A 80 -8.67 -2.26 17.64
N GLY A 81 -9.38 -3.31 17.28
CA GLY A 81 -10.09 -4.15 18.25
C GLY A 81 -9.15 -4.85 19.23
N ASP A 82 -7.91 -5.12 18.82
CA ASP A 82 -6.88 -5.72 19.66
C ASP A 82 -6.07 -4.67 20.46
N GLY A 83 -6.43 -3.40 20.37
CA GLY A 83 -5.71 -2.33 21.06
C GLY A 83 -4.39 -1.95 20.41
N LEU A 84 -4.19 -2.34 19.16
CA LEU A 84 -2.96 -2.06 18.40
C LEU A 84 -3.18 -0.92 17.42
N PRO A 85 -2.11 -0.19 17.05
CA PRO A 85 -2.24 0.86 16.04
C PRO A 85 -2.76 0.25 14.73
N PRO A 86 -3.85 0.80 14.16
CA PRO A 86 -4.49 0.20 12.98
C PRO A 86 -3.73 0.46 11.67
N TRP A 87 -2.95 1.53 11.61
CA TRP A 87 -2.35 1.99 10.36
C TRP A 87 -0.83 1.91 10.43
N PRO A 88 -0.24 0.81 9.89
CA PRO A 88 1.23 0.71 9.87
C PRO A 88 1.84 1.83 9.06
N GLN A 89 3.04 2.25 9.44
CA GLN A 89 3.72 3.34 8.77
C GLN A 89 4.28 2.92 7.41
N ARG A 90 4.70 1.67 7.29
CA ARG A 90 5.32 1.19 6.06
C ARG A 90 5.05 -0.29 5.89
N ILE A 91 4.62 -0.67 4.69
CA ILE A 91 4.42 -2.08 4.31
C ILE A 91 5.15 -2.29 2.99
N LEU A 92 6.01 -3.30 2.95
CA LEU A 92 6.75 -3.67 1.75
C LEU A 92 6.52 -5.15 1.47
N ARG A 93 6.11 -5.47 0.25
CA ARG A 93 5.89 -6.84 -0.20
C ARG A 93 6.54 -7.04 -1.55
N TRP A 94 7.09 -8.22 -1.74
CA TRP A 94 7.68 -8.62 -3.02
C TRP A 94 6.90 -9.77 -3.61
N ARG A 95 6.66 -9.72 -4.91
CA ARG A 95 6.01 -10.79 -5.66
C ARG A 95 6.75 -10.98 -6.98
N ARG A 96 6.93 -12.23 -7.33
CA ARG A 96 7.54 -12.58 -8.59
C ARG A 96 6.58 -12.41 -9.77
#